data_48bf9a50eb5c6bf518ffe5844d4b48ed
#
_entry.id   48bf9a50eb5c6bf518ffe5844d4b48ed
#
_cell.length_a   1.000
_cell.length_b   1.000
_cell.length_c   1.000
_cell.angle_alpha   90.00
_cell.angle_beta   90.00
_cell.angle_gamma   90.00
#
_symmetry.space_group_name_H-M   'P 1'
#
loop_
_entity.id
_entity.type
_entity.pdbx_description
1 polymer ?
#
loop_
_entity_poly.entity_id
_entity_poly.type
_entity_poly.pdbx_seq_one_letter_code
_entity_poly.pdbx_strand_id
1 'polypeptide(L)'
;MDRRLFLGAGIAGATSLTFTSVLSQNSPDLGVPTLPAPGFRKTMVGDIEVIALNDGALRRPLGDEFVRNAPLEQVKALLSSQNLPTAYVDIPFTPYLIVAGGQRFLIDTGFADNGPATTGRLRANMAAAGHKPEDIDHVILSHFHGDHINGLFAKDGSAVFPKAKVHVPAPEFAFWMDDAKMNAAPPAAKGAFENARR
;
A
#
# COMPACT_ATOMS: atom_id res chain seq x y z
N MET A 1 -30.99 39.97 -61.34
CA MET A 1 -31.28 41.32 -60.81
C MET A 1 -31.66 41.10 -59.34
N ASP A 2 -31.03 41.53 -58.30
CA ASP A 2 -29.91 42.44 -58.07
C ASP A 2 -29.16 42.09 -56.81
N ARG A 3 -27.88 42.30 -56.82
CA ARG A 3 -26.95 42.08 -55.74
C ARG A 3 -27.10 43.22 -54.72
N ARG A 4 -27.06 42.93 -53.41
CA ARG A 4 -26.42 43.84 -52.45
C ARG A 4 -25.78 43.09 -51.31
N LEU A 5 -24.44 43.16 -51.28
CA LEU A 5 -23.57 42.85 -50.13
C LEU A 5 -23.94 43.77 -48.95
N PHE A 6 -23.95 43.20 -47.74
CA PHE A 6 -23.68 43.93 -46.51
C PHE A 6 -22.55 43.30 -45.72
N LEU A 7 -21.42 43.94 -45.71
CA LEU A 7 -20.32 43.69 -44.79
C LEU A 7 -20.72 44.18 -43.40
N GLY A 8 -20.84 43.27 -42.45
CA GLY A 8 -20.95 43.58 -41.04
C GLY A 8 -19.67 43.10 -40.32
N ALA A 9 -18.84 44.08 -39.92
CA ALA A 9 -17.64 43.80 -39.11
C ALA A 9 -18.07 43.43 -37.67
N GLY A 10 -17.93 42.16 -37.32
CA GLY A 10 -18.07 41.66 -35.97
C GLY A 10 -16.71 41.66 -35.26
N ILE A 11 -16.55 42.46 -34.25
CA ILE A 11 -15.38 42.50 -33.37
C ILE A 11 -15.37 41.20 -32.57
N ALA A 12 -14.43 40.32 -32.87
CA ALA A 12 -14.14 39.13 -32.01
C ALA A 12 -13.40 39.59 -30.75
N GLY A 13 -14.14 39.72 -29.66
CA GLY A 13 -13.57 39.86 -28.33
C GLY A 13 -12.98 38.54 -27.88
N ALA A 14 -11.65 38.41 -27.99
CA ALA A 14 -10.93 37.30 -27.39
C ALA A 14 -10.91 37.46 -25.86
N THR A 15 -11.84 36.85 -25.17
CA THR A 15 -11.74 36.63 -23.71
C THR A 15 -10.67 35.57 -23.46
N SER A 16 -9.46 36.01 -23.14
CA SER A 16 -8.40 35.16 -22.60
C SER A 16 -8.82 34.66 -21.23
N LEU A 17 -9.28 33.40 -21.18
CA LEU A 17 -9.40 32.66 -19.95
C LEU A 17 -7.98 32.42 -19.42
N THR A 18 -7.53 33.27 -18.51
CA THR A 18 -6.36 32.98 -17.70
C THR A 18 -6.70 31.82 -16.78
N PHE A 19 -6.27 30.61 -17.16
CA PHE A 19 -6.18 29.50 -16.23
C PHE A 19 -5.19 29.90 -15.16
N THR A 20 -5.68 30.35 -14.01
CA THR A 20 -4.90 30.38 -12.80
C THR A 20 -4.55 28.94 -12.49
N SER A 21 -3.30 28.55 -12.76
CA SER A 21 -2.73 27.31 -12.24
C SER A 21 -2.88 27.40 -10.72
N VAL A 22 -3.79 26.56 -10.19
CA VAL A 22 -3.84 26.31 -8.75
C VAL A 22 -2.47 25.77 -8.41
N LEU A 23 -1.68 26.58 -7.71
CA LEU A 23 -0.39 26.18 -7.16
C LEU A 23 -0.67 24.92 -6.35
N SER A 24 -0.16 23.79 -6.84
CA SER A 24 -0.01 22.58 -6.04
C SER A 24 0.68 23.03 -4.76
N GLN A 25 -0.04 23.02 -3.65
CA GLN A 25 0.56 23.26 -2.35
C GLN A 25 1.58 22.13 -2.20
N ASN A 26 2.86 22.48 -2.24
CA ASN A 26 3.94 21.54 -2.00
C ASN A 26 3.68 20.94 -0.62
N SER A 27 3.25 19.69 -0.58
CA SER A 27 3.20 18.95 0.67
C SER A 27 4.60 19.00 1.29
N PRO A 28 4.72 19.28 2.59
CA PRO A 28 6.02 19.39 3.23
C PRO A 28 6.80 18.08 2.99
N ASP A 29 8.08 18.22 2.66
CA ASP A 29 8.97 17.05 2.59
C ASP A 29 9.17 16.53 4.01
N LEU A 30 8.54 15.41 4.30
CA LEU A 30 8.61 14.74 5.60
C LEU A 30 9.81 13.79 5.69
N GLY A 31 10.61 13.67 4.62
CA GLY A 31 11.68 12.69 4.50
C GLY A 31 11.16 11.25 4.35
N VAL A 32 12.06 10.28 4.50
CA VAL A 32 11.75 8.85 4.38
C VAL A 32 11.76 8.15 5.73
N PRO A 33 11.01 7.04 5.90
CA PRO A 33 11.06 6.23 7.11
C PRO A 33 12.46 5.66 7.38
N THR A 34 12.84 5.60 8.64
CA THR A 34 14.01 4.83 9.07
C THR A 34 13.60 3.37 9.23
N LEU A 35 14.24 2.47 8.49
CA LEU A 35 13.94 1.04 8.55
C LEU A 35 14.86 0.33 9.54
N PRO A 36 14.40 -0.76 10.19
CA PRO A 36 15.20 -1.52 11.13
C PRO A 36 16.39 -2.21 10.43
N ALA A 37 17.49 -2.33 11.16
CA ALA A 37 18.66 -3.12 10.76
C ALA A 37 19.09 -4.03 11.92
N PRO A 38 19.08 -5.38 11.76
CA PRO A 38 18.64 -6.10 10.55
C PRO A 38 17.15 -5.96 10.31
N GLY A 39 16.71 -6.14 9.05
CA GLY A 39 15.30 -6.05 8.64
C GLY A 39 14.45 -7.26 9.05
N PHE A 40 14.91 -8.07 10.00
CA PHE A 40 14.17 -9.21 10.53
C PHE A 40 14.47 -9.45 12.00
N ARG A 41 13.56 -10.14 12.68
CA ARG A 41 13.74 -10.61 14.05
C ARG A 41 13.17 -12.02 14.19
N LYS A 42 13.99 -12.91 14.78
CA LYS A 42 13.60 -14.29 15.09
C LYS A 42 13.24 -14.45 16.56
N THR A 43 12.24 -15.28 16.83
CA THR A 43 11.88 -15.71 18.18
C THR A 43 11.37 -17.16 18.13
N MET A 44 11.46 -17.86 19.27
CA MET A 44 10.89 -19.21 19.42
C MET A 44 9.64 -19.14 20.29
N VAL A 45 8.61 -19.87 19.90
CA VAL A 45 7.40 -20.13 20.68
C VAL A 45 7.26 -21.64 20.79
N GLY A 46 7.79 -22.20 21.85
CA GLY A 46 8.00 -23.64 21.93
C GLY A 46 9.01 -24.09 20.88
N ASP A 47 8.61 -25.04 20.04
CA ASP A 47 9.36 -25.58 18.90
C ASP A 47 9.07 -24.85 17.57
N ILE A 48 8.25 -23.81 17.59
CA ILE A 48 7.88 -23.01 16.42
C ILE A 48 8.83 -21.81 16.32
N GLU A 49 9.52 -21.66 15.18
CA GLU A 49 10.26 -20.44 14.87
C GLU A 49 9.33 -19.40 14.23
N VAL A 50 9.31 -18.20 14.78
CA VAL A 50 8.57 -17.05 14.28
C VAL A 50 9.55 -15.96 13.85
N ILE A 51 9.48 -15.54 12.61
CA ILE A 51 10.38 -14.55 12.03
C ILE A 51 9.55 -13.36 11.54
N ALA A 52 9.68 -12.21 12.21
CA ALA A 52 9.15 -10.95 11.70
C ALA A 52 10.07 -10.44 10.59
N LEU A 53 9.52 -10.20 9.41
CA LEU A 53 10.24 -9.76 8.21
C LEU A 53 9.76 -8.36 7.82
N ASN A 54 10.61 -7.35 7.90
CA ASN A 54 10.24 -6.00 7.49
C ASN A 54 10.22 -5.90 5.96
N ASP A 55 9.06 -5.57 5.37
CA ASP A 55 8.95 -5.28 3.93
C ASP A 55 9.27 -3.82 3.61
N GLY A 56 9.31 -2.96 4.61
CA GLY A 56 9.50 -1.53 4.49
C GLY A 56 8.51 -0.74 5.33
N ALA A 57 8.39 0.55 5.06
CA ALA A 57 7.42 1.42 5.71
C ALA A 57 6.98 2.55 4.79
N LEU A 58 5.80 3.11 5.07
CA LEU A 58 5.33 4.37 4.50
C LEU A 58 5.32 5.45 5.56
N ARG A 59 5.82 6.65 5.22
CA ARG A 59 5.62 7.84 6.02
C ARG A 59 4.40 8.60 5.50
N ARG A 60 3.45 8.86 6.38
CA ARG A 60 2.25 9.64 6.06
C ARG A 60 2.14 10.85 6.95
N PRO A 61 1.74 12.03 6.40
CA PRO A 61 1.36 13.18 7.22
C PRO A 61 0.31 12.74 8.23
N LEU A 62 0.42 13.24 9.46
CA LEU A 62 -0.61 13.03 10.47
C LEU A 62 -1.69 14.11 10.32
N GLY A 63 -2.89 13.71 9.90
CA GLY A 63 -4.06 14.54 9.72
C GLY A 63 -5.27 14.01 10.50
N ASP A 64 -6.37 14.77 10.47
CA ASP A 64 -7.62 14.45 11.20
C ASP A 64 -8.24 13.12 10.73
N GLU A 65 -7.97 12.71 9.48
CA GLU A 65 -8.50 11.48 8.90
C GLU A 65 -7.77 10.22 9.38
N PHE A 66 -6.58 10.34 10.00
CA PHE A 66 -5.77 9.17 10.37
C PHE A 66 -6.36 8.40 11.54
N VAL A 67 -6.83 9.12 12.58
CA VAL A 67 -7.54 8.53 13.73
C VAL A 67 -8.93 9.18 13.81
N ARG A 68 -9.95 8.45 13.37
CA ARG A 68 -11.30 9.00 13.18
C ARG A 68 -12.10 9.18 14.46
N ASN A 69 -11.74 8.49 15.54
CA ASN A 69 -12.48 8.47 16.81
C ASN A 69 -11.78 9.26 17.93
N ALA A 70 -10.75 10.05 17.59
CA ALA A 70 -10.08 10.94 18.53
C ALA A 70 -9.69 12.25 17.85
N PRO A 71 -9.78 13.39 18.53
CA PRO A 71 -9.29 14.66 18.02
C PRO A 71 -7.79 14.63 17.74
N LEU A 72 -7.34 15.25 16.64
CA LEU A 72 -5.94 15.27 16.22
C LEU A 72 -4.99 15.70 17.34
N GLU A 73 -5.36 16.71 18.12
CA GLU A 73 -4.53 17.22 19.21
C GLU A 73 -4.32 16.19 20.35
N GLN A 74 -5.30 15.34 20.60
CA GLN A 74 -5.15 14.22 21.56
C GLN A 74 -4.18 13.17 21.00
N VAL A 75 -4.27 12.86 19.69
CA VAL A 75 -3.35 11.95 19.03
C VAL A 75 -1.92 12.47 19.07
N LYS A 76 -1.72 13.76 18.75
CA LYS A 76 -0.40 14.42 18.84
C LYS A 76 0.16 14.44 20.27
N ALA A 77 -0.69 14.73 21.27
CA ALA A 77 -0.27 14.71 22.67
C ALA A 77 0.20 13.32 23.10
N LEU A 78 -0.52 12.26 22.69
CA LEU A 78 -0.13 10.87 22.97
C LEU A 78 1.21 10.52 22.28
N LEU A 79 1.38 10.82 21.00
CA LEU A 79 2.64 10.60 20.27
C LEU A 79 3.80 11.33 20.94
N SER A 80 3.62 12.61 21.30
CA SER A 80 4.61 13.41 22.00
C SER A 80 5.00 12.81 23.33
N SER A 81 4.05 12.26 24.10
CA SER A 81 4.31 11.59 25.38
C SER A 81 5.18 10.35 25.25
N GLN A 82 5.22 9.76 24.05
CA GLN A 82 6.05 8.60 23.72
C GLN A 82 7.34 8.99 22.95
N ASN A 83 7.67 10.28 22.89
CA ASN A 83 8.79 10.82 22.10
C ASN A 83 8.72 10.48 20.60
N LEU A 84 7.50 10.36 20.06
CA LEU A 84 7.25 10.09 18.64
C LEU A 84 6.96 11.40 17.90
N PRO A 85 7.27 11.47 16.59
CA PRO A 85 6.93 12.61 15.74
C PRO A 85 5.42 12.88 15.74
N THR A 86 5.06 14.19 15.72
CA THR A 86 3.65 14.62 15.67
C THR A 86 3.23 15.19 14.31
N ALA A 87 4.16 15.31 13.37
CA ALA A 87 3.89 15.77 12.01
C ALA A 87 3.55 14.62 11.04
N TYR A 88 3.99 13.42 11.36
CA TYR A 88 3.79 12.22 10.53
C TYR A 88 3.76 10.95 11.38
N VAL A 89 3.34 9.88 10.73
CA VAL A 89 3.45 8.51 11.25
C VAL A 89 4.18 7.64 10.23
N ASP A 90 5.05 6.76 10.73
CA ASP A 90 5.66 5.69 9.94
C ASP A 90 4.85 4.42 10.13
N ILE A 91 4.34 3.87 9.04
CA ILE A 91 3.52 2.66 9.00
C ILE A 91 4.41 1.53 8.48
N PRO A 92 4.94 0.66 9.35
CA PRO A 92 5.78 -0.46 8.94
C PRO A 92 4.90 -1.59 8.37
N PHE A 93 5.43 -2.30 7.38
CA PHE A 93 4.84 -3.52 6.83
C PHE A 93 5.70 -4.70 7.26
N THR A 94 5.09 -5.63 8.00
CA THR A 94 5.84 -6.71 8.65
C THR A 94 5.14 -8.06 8.46
N PRO A 95 5.32 -8.72 7.30
CA PRO A 95 4.98 -10.12 7.13
C PRO A 95 5.70 -11.02 8.15
N TYR A 96 5.08 -12.15 8.48
CA TYR A 96 5.65 -13.11 9.41
C TYR A 96 5.89 -14.46 8.72
N LEU A 97 7.11 -14.97 8.81
CA LEU A 97 7.42 -16.34 8.45
C LEU A 97 7.39 -17.22 9.70
N ILE A 98 6.59 -18.29 9.64
CA ILE A 98 6.46 -19.29 10.70
C ILE A 98 7.03 -20.61 10.18
N VAL A 99 7.96 -21.19 10.93
CA VAL A 99 8.52 -22.51 10.63
C VAL A 99 8.03 -23.48 11.71
N ALA A 100 7.22 -24.43 11.32
CA ALA A 100 6.60 -25.40 12.22
C ALA A 100 6.45 -26.75 11.53
N GLY A 101 6.80 -27.85 12.21
CA GLY A 101 6.63 -29.20 11.66
C GLY A 101 7.34 -29.43 10.33
N GLY A 102 8.45 -28.75 10.07
CA GLY A 102 9.19 -28.82 8.82
C GLY A 102 8.57 -28.04 7.65
N GLN A 103 7.43 -27.36 7.86
CA GLN A 103 6.75 -26.52 6.88
C GLN A 103 6.97 -25.04 7.16
N ARG A 104 6.85 -24.20 6.12
CA ARG A 104 7.00 -22.75 6.16
C ARG A 104 5.72 -22.05 5.75
N PHE A 105 5.19 -21.26 6.66
CA PHE A 105 3.96 -20.48 6.50
C PHE A 105 4.32 -19.00 6.49
N LEU A 106 4.08 -18.32 5.39
CA LEU A 106 4.23 -16.87 5.31
C LEU A 106 2.88 -16.20 5.50
N ILE A 107 2.75 -15.33 6.50
CA ILE A 107 1.56 -14.52 6.75
C ILE A 107 1.79 -13.16 6.10
N ASP A 108 0.96 -12.85 5.11
CA ASP A 108 1.04 -11.69 4.22
C ASP A 108 2.34 -11.63 3.38
N THR A 109 2.34 -10.82 2.33
CA THR A 109 3.41 -10.86 1.32
C THR A 109 4.10 -9.52 1.08
N GLY A 110 3.65 -8.43 1.72
CA GLY A 110 4.18 -7.11 1.43
C GLY A 110 3.88 -6.66 -0.01
N PHE A 111 4.79 -5.90 -0.58
CA PHE A 111 4.60 -5.29 -1.90
C PHE A 111 5.42 -5.94 -3.03
N ALA A 112 6.43 -6.74 -2.74
CA ALA A 112 7.49 -7.11 -3.69
C ALA A 112 8.04 -5.84 -4.39
N ASP A 113 8.07 -5.80 -5.74
CA ASP A 113 8.46 -4.63 -6.54
C ASP A 113 7.27 -3.78 -7.02
N ASN A 114 6.07 -4.02 -6.47
CA ASN A 114 4.82 -3.34 -6.83
C ASN A 114 4.45 -2.17 -5.91
N GLY A 115 5.27 -1.85 -4.94
CA GLY A 115 5.01 -0.83 -3.93
C GLY A 115 5.85 0.44 -4.08
N PRO A 116 5.71 1.37 -3.13
CA PRO A 116 6.56 2.53 -3.00
C PRO A 116 8.04 2.19 -2.82
N ALA A 117 8.94 3.12 -3.15
CA ALA A 117 10.39 2.91 -3.09
C ALA A 117 10.95 2.52 -1.70
N THR A 118 10.19 2.80 -0.64
CA THR A 118 10.54 2.46 0.75
C THR A 118 10.06 1.07 1.19
N THR A 119 9.49 0.28 0.28
CA THR A 119 8.93 -1.07 0.51
C THR A 119 9.61 -2.13 -0.37
N GLY A 120 9.11 -3.37 -0.35
CA GLY A 120 9.58 -4.47 -1.21
C GLY A 120 10.85 -5.16 -0.70
N ARG A 121 11.15 -5.05 0.59
CA ARG A 121 12.36 -5.61 1.20
C ARG A 121 12.17 -7.03 1.75
N LEU A 122 10.96 -7.57 1.71
CA LEU A 122 10.62 -8.89 2.25
C LEU A 122 11.58 -9.98 1.78
N ARG A 123 11.80 -10.10 0.47
CA ARG A 123 12.67 -11.15 -0.10
C ARG A 123 14.11 -11.05 0.38
N ALA A 124 14.65 -9.82 0.42
CA ALA A 124 16.02 -9.59 0.89
C ALA A 124 16.18 -9.92 2.37
N ASN A 125 15.21 -9.53 3.20
CA ASN A 125 15.20 -9.81 4.64
C ASN A 125 14.94 -11.29 4.94
N MET A 126 14.11 -11.95 4.13
CA MET A 126 13.91 -13.40 4.17
C MET A 126 15.21 -14.15 3.86
N ALA A 127 15.95 -13.73 2.83
CA ALA A 127 17.25 -14.31 2.48
C ALA A 127 18.29 -14.09 3.60
N ALA A 128 18.34 -12.88 4.18
CA ALA A 128 19.20 -12.59 5.32
C ALA A 128 18.83 -13.40 6.57
N ALA A 129 17.57 -13.79 6.72
CA ALA A 129 17.10 -14.70 7.77
C ALA A 129 17.36 -16.19 7.47
N GLY A 130 17.91 -16.54 6.27
CA GLY A 130 18.28 -17.91 5.89
C GLY A 130 17.18 -18.68 5.18
N HIS A 131 16.18 -17.99 4.61
CA HIS A 131 15.06 -18.60 3.88
C HIS A 131 14.94 -18.01 2.47
N LYS A 132 14.22 -18.71 1.58
CA LYS A 132 14.00 -18.29 0.21
C LYS A 132 12.50 -18.34 -0.13
N PRO A 133 12.01 -17.52 -1.06
CA PRO A 133 10.62 -17.57 -1.53
C PRO A 133 10.21 -18.97 -2.02
N GLU A 134 11.13 -19.69 -2.66
CA GLU A 134 10.91 -21.06 -3.18
C GLU A 134 10.75 -22.10 -2.07
N ASP A 135 11.09 -21.78 -0.83
CA ASP A 135 10.97 -22.68 0.32
C ASP A 135 9.60 -22.54 1.02
N ILE A 136 8.80 -21.55 0.65
CA ILE A 136 7.50 -21.30 1.28
C ILE A 136 6.47 -22.32 0.82
N ASP A 137 5.89 -23.06 1.76
CA ASP A 137 4.88 -24.08 1.49
C ASP A 137 3.46 -23.49 1.47
N HIS A 138 3.22 -22.47 2.32
CA HIS A 138 1.92 -21.84 2.48
C HIS A 138 2.06 -20.33 2.59
N VAL A 139 1.23 -19.57 1.86
CA VAL A 139 0.98 -18.15 2.10
C VAL A 139 -0.41 -18.02 2.69
N ILE A 140 -0.54 -17.31 3.80
CA ILE A 140 -1.81 -17.03 4.46
C ILE A 140 -2.02 -15.52 4.39
N LEU A 141 -3.05 -15.09 3.69
CA LEU A 141 -3.41 -13.67 3.62
C LEU A 141 -4.33 -13.30 4.77
N SER A 142 -4.02 -12.23 5.47
CA SER A 142 -4.88 -11.69 6.52
C SER A 142 -6.11 -10.99 5.93
N HIS A 143 -5.90 -10.19 4.87
CA HIS A 143 -6.91 -9.49 4.09
C HIS A 143 -6.35 -9.01 2.74
N PHE A 144 -7.19 -8.40 1.88
CA PHE A 144 -6.82 -8.10 0.49
C PHE A 144 -6.37 -6.66 0.22
N HIS A 145 -5.83 -5.94 1.19
CA HIS A 145 -5.17 -4.67 0.90
C HIS A 145 -3.81 -4.90 0.21
N GLY A 146 -3.36 -3.90 -0.55
CA GLY A 146 -2.17 -4.03 -1.40
C GLY A 146 -0.89 -4.38 -0.66
N ASP A 147 -0.70 -3.90 0.55
CA ASP A 147 0.44 -4.19 1.42
C ASP A 147 0.47 -5.63 1.96
N HIS A 148 -0.60 -6.39 1.73
CA HIS A 148 -0.72 -7.80 2.11
C HIS A 148 -0.68 -8.75 0.91
N ILE A 149 -1.19 -8.34 -0.26
CA ILE A 149 -1.34 -9.22 -1.42
C ILE A 149 -0.38 -8.92 -2.57
N ASN A 150 0.12 -7.68 -2.72
CA ASN A 150 0.89 -7.28 -3.90
C ASN A 150 2.20 -8.05 -4.05
N GLY A 151 2.73 -8.59 -2.97
CA GLY A 151 3.92 -9.43 -2.99
C GLY A 151 3.72 -10.85 -3.50
N LEU A 152 2.48 -11.27 -3.86
CA LEU A 152 2.23 -12.57 -4.48
C LEU A 152 2.84 -12.67 -5.88
N PHE A 153 2.83 -11.57 -6.63
CA PHE A 153 3.38 -11.50 -7.99
C PHE A 153 4.39 -10.36 -8.12
N ALA A 154 5.44 -10.60 -8.88
CA ALA A 154 6.35 -9.56 -9.31
C ALA A 154 5.72 -8.71 -10.44
N LYS A 155 6.32 -7.57 -10.78
CA LYS A 155 5.81 -6.69 -11.85
C LYS A 155 5.72 -7.35 -13.21
N ASP A 156 6.57 -8.34 -13.47
CA ASP A 156 6.55 -9.14 -14.71
C ASP A 156 5.45 -10.23 -14.72
N GLY A 157 4.65 -10.32 -13.65
CA GLY A 157 3.58 -11.30 -13.49
C GLY A 157 4.04 -12.66 -12.98
N SER A 158 5.32 -12.87 -12.70
CA SER A 158 5.80 -14.12 -12.14
C SER A 158 5.39 -14.29 -10.68
N ALA A 159 5.03 -15.52 -10.27
CA ALA A 159 4.72 -15.82 -8.89
C ALA A 159 5.98 -15.70 -8.02
N VAL A 160 5.91 -14.92 -6.94
CA VAL A 160 7.03 -14.75 -6.00
C VAL A 160 7.24 -16.00 -5.15
N PHE A 161 6.18 -16.72 -4.82
CA PHE A 161 6.20 -17.93 -4.00
C PHE A 161 5.69 -19.14 -4.83
N PRO A 162 6.48 -19.68 -5.77
CA PRO A 162 5.98 -20.56 -6.84
C PRO A 162 5.48 -21.91 -6.36
N LYS A 163 5.85 -22.38 -5.17
CA LYS A 163 5.38 -23.64 -4.58
C LYS A 163 4.24 -23.46 -3.59
N ALA A 164 4.03 -22.23 -3.12
CA ALA A 164 3.14 -21.99 -2.00
C ALA A 164 1.67 -22.21 -2.37
N LYS A 165 0.95 -22.89 -1.50
CA LYS A 165 -0.51 -22.86 -1.51
C LYS A 165 -0.96 -21.56 -0.84
N VAL A 166 -1.77 -20.76 -1.54
CA VAL A 166 -2.32 -19.50 -1.02
C VAL A 166 -3.64 -19.76 -0.30
N HIS A 167 -3.73 -19.33 0.95
CA HIS A 167 -4.92 -19.41 1.79
C HIS A 167 -5.48 -18.02 1.99
N VAL A 168 -6.78 -17.85 1.77
CA VAL A 168 -7.47 -16.57 1.86
C VAL A 168 -8.69 -16.67 2.77
N PRO A 169 -9.05 -15.63 3.53
CA PRO A 169 -10.28 -15.62 4.31
C PRO A 169 -11.50 -15.60 3.37
N ALA A 170 -12.44 -16.51 3.57
CA ALA A 170 -13.63 -16.58 2.72
C ALA A 170 -14.44 -15.27 2.68
N PRO A 171 -14.61 -14.50 3.78
CA PRO A 171 -15.29 -13.21 3.74
C PRO A 171 -14.59 -12.17 2.87
N GLU A 172 -13.24 -12.11 2.91
CA GLU A 172 -12.43 -11.22 2.06
C GLU A 172 -12.62 -11.58 0.58
N PHE A 173 -12.45 -12.86 0.24
CA PHE A 173 -12.66 -13.34 -1.12
C PHE A 173 -14.07 -12.99 -1.63
N ALA A 174 -15.10 -13.29 -0.84
CA ALA A 174 -16.49 -12.98 -1.21
C ALA A 174 -16.74 -11.48 -1.39
N PHE A 175 -16.10 -10.62 -0.58
CA PHE A 175 -16.24 -9.17 -0.70
C PHE A 175 -15.56 -8.62 -1.97
N TRP A 176 -14.27 -8.94 -2.17
CA TRP A 176 -13.47 -8.36 -3.25
C TRP A 176 -13.82 -8.91 -4.62
N MET A 177 -14.37 -10.14 -4.70
CA MET A 177 -14.82 -10.76 -5.96
C MET A 177 -16.27 -10.44 -6.32
N ASP A 178 -17.00 -9.68 -5.51
CA ASP A 178 -18.39 -9.28 -5.75
C ASP A 178 -18.47 -8.09 -6.71
N ASP A 179 -18.99 -8.31 -7.93
CA ASP A 179 -19.14 -7.28 -8.96
C ASP A 179 -20.11 -6.16 -8.56
N ALA A 180 -21.15 -6.48 -7.79
CA ALA A 180 -22.12 -5.46 -7.33
C ALA A 180 -21.43 -4.50 -6.33
N LYS A 181 -20.60 -5.02 -5.43
CA LYS A 181 -19.82 -4.18 -4.51
C LYS A 181 -18.79 -3.32 -5.24
N MET A 182 -18.06 -3.90 -6.20
CA MET A 182 -17.11 -3.15 -7.03
C MET A 182 -17.80 -2.01 -7.79
N ASN A 183 -18.95 -2.30 -8.42
CA ASN A 183 -19.70 -1.32 -9.20
C ASN A 183 -20.27 -0.18 -8.33
N ALA A 184 -20.73 -0.50 -7.12
CA ALA A 184 -21.24 0.45 -6.14
C ALA A 184 -20.13 1.24 -5.41
N ALA A 185 -18.87 0.82 -5.50
CA ALA A 185 -17.76 1.46 -4.81
C ALA A 185 -17.51 2.89 -5.31
N PRO A 186 -17.16 3.83 -4.44
CA PRO A 186 -16.72 5.16 -4.85
C PRO A 186 -15.52 5.08 -5.80
N PRO A 187 -15.35 6.05 -6.73
CA PRO A 187 -14.24 6.03 -7.69
C PRO A 187 -12.87 5.80 -7.06
N ALA A 188 -12.62 6.42 -5.90
CA ALA A 188 -11.37 6.26 -5.15
C ALA A 188 -11.12 4.84 -4.62
N ALA A 189 -12.16 4.01 -4.44
CA ALA A 189 -12.04 2.65 -3.94
C ALA A 189 -12.00 1.59 -5.06
N LYS A 190 -12.36 1.95 -6.30
CA LYS A 190 -12.37 0.99 -7.43
C LYS A 190 -11.00 0.39 -7.70
N GLY A 191 -9.93 1.19 -7.63
CA GLY A 191 -8.57 0.71 -7.82
C GLY A 191 -8.15 -0.38 -6.83
N ALA A 192 -8.70 -0.38 -5.60
CA ALA A 192 -8.45 -1.45 -4.64
C ALA A 192 -9.11 -2.78 -5.06
N PHE A 193 -10.36 -2.72 -5.62
CA PHE A 193 -11.00 -3.91 -6.20
C PHE A 193 -10.25 -4.46 -7.40
N GLU A 194 -9.79 -3.59 -8.29
CA GLU A 194 -8.99 -3.99 -9.46
C GLU A 194 -7.68 -4.65 -9.03
N ASN A 195 -7.01 -4.08 -8.02
CA ASN A 195 -5.79 -4.64 -7.47
C ASN A 195 -6.01 -6.02 -6.81
N ALA A 196 -7.09 -6.19 -6.05
CA ALA A 196 -7.42 -7.45 -5.38
C ALA A 196 -7.78 -8.59 -6.36
N ARG A 197 -8.16 -8.26 -7.60
CA ARG A 197 -8.59 -9.20 -8.65
C ARG A 197 -7.49 -9.51 -9.68
N ARG A 198 -6.36 -8.85 -9.59
CA ARG A 198 -5.20 -9.07 -10.46
C ARG A 198 -4.49 -10.38 -10.10
#